data_13f90a5d0f83a3fcbe8f8a879269bf91
#
_entry.id   13f90a5d0f83a3fcbe8f8a879269bf91
#
_cell.length_a   1.000
_cell.length_b   1.000
_cell.length_c   1.000
_cell.angle_alpha   90.00
_cell.angle_beta   90.00
_cell.angle_gamma   90.00
#
_symmetry.space_group_name_H-M   'P 1'
#
loop_
_entity.id
_entity.type
_entity.pdbx_description
1 polymer ?
#
loop_
_entity_poly.entity_id
_entity_poly.type
_entity_poly.pdbx_seq_one_letter_code
_entity_poly.pdbx_strand_id
1 'polypeptide(L)'
;MDLSQDKWTKNQKSDSVSIILDVRTPEEFIEGHIPNAELIDIGSPQEFMNKVNDLEVSNSYYIYCRSGARSAQACQILKQKGIVNCYNLLGGIIEWKGEIIS
;
A
#
# COMPACT_ATOMS: atom_id res chain seq x y z
N MET A 1 -9.56 3.95 -3.51
CA MET A 1 -10.79 3.16 -3.20
C MET A 1 -10.51 2.19 -2.06
N ASP A 2 -11.41 2.16 -1.09
CA ASP A 2 -11.27 1.24 0.04
C ASP A 2 -11.82 -0.12 -0.33
N LEU A 3 -11.06 -1.17 -0.03
CA LEU A 3 -11.50 -2.55 -0.28
C LEU A 3 -11.40 -3.39 0.99
N SER A 4 -12.36 -4.30 1.18
CA SER A 4 -12.26 -5.29 2.22
C SER A 4 -11.03 -6.17 1.98
N GLN A 5 -10.56 -6.83 3.02
CA GLN A 5 -9.39 -7.70 2.93
C GLN A 5 -9.55 -8.77 1.84
N ASP A 6 -10.72 -9.38 1.76
CA ASP A 6 -10.98 -10.42 0.76
C ASP A 6 -10.88 -9.87 -0.66
N LYS A 7 -11.50 -8.73 -0.93
CA LYS A 7 -11.47 -8.11 -2.26
C LYS A 7 -10.09 -7.60 -2.62
N TRP A 8 -9.42 -6.96 -1.67
CA TRP A 8 -8.07 -6.44 -1.86
C TRP A 8 -7.11 -7.57 -2.25
N THR A 9 -7.16 -8.67 -1.50
CA THR A 9 -6.30 -9.83 -1.75
C THR A 9 -6.63 -10.48 -3.09
N LYS A 10 -7.90 -10.74 -3.36
CA LYS A 10 -8.32 -11.39 -4.58
C LYS A 10 -7.97 -10.57 -5.81
N ASN A 11 -8.26 -9.27 -5.77
CA ASN A 11 -7.98 -8.40 -6.90
C ASN A 11 -6.48 -8.26 -7.13
N GLN A 12 -5.70 -8.15 -6.06
CA GLN A 12 -4.25 -8.03 -6.14
C GLN A 12 -3.64 -9.27 -6.80
N LYS A 13 -4.08 -10.46 -6.43
CA LYS A 13 -3.53 -11.71 -6.97
C LYS A 13 -3.89 -11.93 -8.44
N SER A 14 -5.01 -11.40 -8.89
CA SER A 14 -5.44 -11.56 -10.28
C SER A 14 -4.98 -10.41 -11.18
N ASP A 15 -4.33 -9.40 -10.64
CA ASP A 15 -3.88 -8.20 -11.36
C ASP A 15 -2.41 -8.33 -11.70
N SER A 16 -2.10 -8.52 -12.99
CA SER A 16 -0.73 -8.80 -13.45
C SER A 16 0.23 -7.60 -13.29
N VAL A 17 -0.31 -6.40 -13.07
CA VAL A 17 0.49 -5.19 -12.86
C VAL A 17 0.34 -4.64 -11.45
N SER A 18 -0.03 -5.51 -10.51
CA SER A 18 -0.22 -5.11 -9.11
C SER A 18 1.10 -4.95 -8.38
N ILE A 19 1.16 -3.92 -7.55
CA ILE A 19 2.29 -3.67 -6.63
C ILE A 19 1.69 -3.42 -5.26
N ILE A 20 2.24 -4.06 -4.24
CA ILE A 20 1.81 -3.86 -2.86
C ILE A 20 2.73 -2.85 -2.20
N LEU A 21 2.15 -1.80 -1.62
CA LEU A 21 2.91 -0.76 -0.92
C LEU A 21 2.56 -0.75 0.56
N ASP A 22 3.60 -0.81 1.39
CA ASP A 22 3.50 -0.60 2.84
C ASP A 22 3.95 0.83 3.11
N VAL A 23 3.04 1.66 3.65
CA VAL A 23 3.35 3.07 3.88
C VAL A 23 3.63 3.39 5.36
N ARG A 24 3.96 2.35 6.13
CA ARG A 24 4.34 2.48 7.54
C ARG A 24 5.81 2.87 7.69
N THR A 25 6.29 2.91 8.92
CA THR A 25 7.70 3.20 9.21
C THR A 25 8.58 1.98 8.93
N PRO A 26 9.91 2.18 8.72
CA PRO A 26 10.83 1.05 8.59
C PRO A 26 10.80 0.09 9.78
N GLU A 27 10.64 0.62 11.00
CA GLU A 27 10.56 -0.20 12.21
C GLU A 27 9.35 -1.13 12.18
N GLU A 28 8.19 -0.60 11.79
CA GLU A 28 6.98 -1.41 11.64
C GLU A 28 7.17 -2.49 10.57
N PHE A 29 7.78 -2.12 9.45
CA PHE A 29 8.02 -3.04 8.33
C PHE A 29 8.90 -4.21 8.75
N ILE A 30 9.96 -3.94 9.49
CA ILE A 30 10.90 -4.98 9.95
C ILE A 30 10.23 -5.96 10.90
N GLU A 31 9.31 -5.48 11.73
CA GLU A 31 8.59 -6.33 12.68
C GLU A 31 7.66 -7.32 11.98
N GLY A 32 7.18 -6.98 10.80
CA GLY A 32 6.32 -7.86 10.02
C GLY A 32 5.62 -7.09 8.92
N HIS A 33 5.54 -7.69 7.74
CA HIS A 33 4.88 -7.06 6.59
C HIS A 33 4.26 -8.12 5.68
N ILE A 34 3.36 -7.68 4.81
CA ILE A 34 2.74 -8.56 3.84
C ILE A 34 3.79 -8.96 2.79
N PRO A 35 3.87 -10.24 2.40
CA PRO A 35 4.85 -10.68 1.41
C PRO A 35 4.79 -9.86 0.12
N ASN A 36 5.96 -9.56 -0.45
CA ASN A 36 6.15 -8.77 -1.67
C ASN A 36 5.86 -7.29 -1.53
N ALA A 37 5.55 -6.80 -0.33
CA ALA A 37 5.32 -5.38 -0.12
C ALA A 37 6.61 -4.58 -0.26
N GLU A 38 6.51 -3.44 -0.92
CA GLU A 38 7.58 -2.45 -0.98
C GLU A 38 7.30 -1.36 0.04
N LEU A 39 8.32 -0.95 0.79
CA LEU A 39 8.17 0.07 1.82
C LEU A 39 8.33 1.47 1.22
N ILE A 40 7.32 2.32 1.41
CA ILE A 40 7.40 3.75 1.10
C ILE A 40 6.80 4.49 2.30
N ASP A 41 7.64 4.95 3.21
CA ASP A 41 7.22 5.55 4.48
C ASP A 41 6.57 6.92 4.28
N ILE A 42 5.26 7.03 4.50
CA ILE A 42 4.54 8.29 4.37
C ILE A 42 4.93 9.28 5.48
N GLY A 43 5.54 8.80 6.56
CA GLY A 43 6.04 9.65 7.63
C GLY A 43 7.31 10.38 7.30
N SER A 44 7.94 10.08 6.16
CA SER A 44 9.13 10.78 5.63
C SER A 44 8.71 11.51 4.35
N PRO A 45 8.12 12.72 4.46
CA PRO A 45 7.41 13.34 3.33
C PRO A 45 8.24 13.53 2.07
N GLN A 46 9.48 13.99 2.21
CA GLN A 46 10.34 14.24 1.05
C GLN A 46 10.65 12.94 0.31
N GLU A 47 11.07 11.93 1.05
CA GLU A 47 11.40 10.63 0.47
C GLU A 47 10.16 9.96 -0.12
N PHE A 48 9.02 10.07 0.59
CA PHE A 48 7.75 9.54 0.10
C PHE A 48 7.40 10.14 -1.26
N MET A 49 7.46 11.45 -1.39
CA MET A 49 7.13 12.12 -2.65
C MET A 49 8.12 11.78 -3.76
N ASN A 50 9.40 11.64 -3.43
CA ASN A 50 10.41 11.25 -4.42
C ASN A 50 10.10 9.86 -4.98
N LYS A 51 9.75 8.91 -4.11
CA LYS A 51 9.42 7.55 -4.54
C LYS A 51 8.09 7.50 -5.30
N VAL A 52 7.10 8.26 -4.88
CA VAL A 52 5.81 8.34 -5.58
C VAL A 52 5.99 8.87 -7.00
N ASN A 53 6.86 9.86 -7.17
CA ASN A 53 7.13 10.44 -8.50
C ASN A 53 7.77 9.42 -9.45
N ASP A 54 8.44 8.39 -8.91
CA ASP A 54 9.08 7.35 -9.71
C ASP A 54 8.16 6.17 -10.00
N LEU A 55 6.95 6.13 -9.41
CA LEU A 55 6.02 5.04 -9.65
C LEU A 55 5.44 5.07 -11.06
N GLU A 56 5.29 3.89 -11.65
CA GLU A 56 4.67 3.75 -12.96
C GLU A 56 3.17 3.96 -12.86
N VAL A 57 2.64 4.95 -13.59
CA VAL A 57 1.21 5.32 -13.49
C VAL A 57 0.27 4.25 -14.03
N SER A 58 0.77 3.35 -14.88
CA SER A 58 -0.06 2.28 -15.47
C SER A 58 -0.21 1.06 -14.58
N ASN A 59 0.54 0.98 -13.48
CA ASN A 59 0.41 -0.12 -12.54
C ASN A 59 -0.78 0.10 -11.59
N SER A 60 -1.18 -0.98 -10.91
CA SER A 60 -2.20 -0.94 -9.87
C SER A 60 -1.53 -1.06 -8.51
N TYR A 61 -1.85 -0.17 -7.60
CA TYR A 61 -1.19 -0.11 -6.29
C TYR A 61 -2.16 -0.51 -5.19
N TYR A 62 -1.80 -1.56 -4.47
CA TYR A 62 -2.54 -2.11 -3.35
C TYR A 62 -1.80 -1.71 -2.08
N ILE A 63 -2.39 -0.78 -1.33
CA ILE A 63 -1.69 -0.02 -0.30
C ILE A 63 -2.26 -0.34 1.07
N TYR A 64 -1.38 -0.48 2.06
CA TYR A 64 -1.81 -0.71 3.43
C TYR A 64 -0.92 0.00 4.43
N CYS A 65 -1.48 0.20 5.62
CA CYS A 65 -0.73 0.65 6.78
C CYS A 65 -1.18 -0.18 7.99
N ARG A 66 -1.06 0.35 9.19
CA ARG A 66 -1.45 -0.41 10.38
C ARG A 66 -2.96 -0.60 10.46
N SER A 67 -3.74 0.47 10.28
CA SER A 67 -5.20 0.44 10.48
C SER A 67 -6.01 1.03 9.33
N GLY A 68 -5.36 1.57 8.31
CA GLY A 68 -6.03 2.09 7.11
C GLY A 68 -5.99 3.59 6.90
N ALA A 69 -5.60 4.38 7.91
CA ALA A 69 -5.64 5.85 7.82
C ALA A 69 -4.50 6.42 6.97
N ARG A 70 -3.26 6.01 7.24
CA ARG A 70 -2.10 6.48 6.47
C ARG A 70 -2.19 6.03 5.02
N SER A 71 -2.66 4.80 4.80
CA SER A 71 -2.78 4.25 3.45
C SER A 71 -3.90 4.93 2.67
N ALA A 72 -4.99 5.33 3.31
CA ALA A 72 -6.03 6.12 2.66
C ALA A 72 -5.47 7.46 2.17
N GLN A 73 -4.66 8.11 3.00
CA GLN A 73 -3.99 9.36 2.63
C GLN A 73 -3.02 9.12 1.45
N ALA A 74 -2.27 8.02 1.49
CA ALA A 74 -1.35 7.67 0.40
C ALA A 74 -2.11 7.48 -0.91
N CYS A 75 -3.26 6.80 -0.89
CA CYS A 75 -4.09 6.63 -2.08
C CYS A 75 -4.49 7.96 -2.69
N GLN A 76 -4.87 8.94 -1.85
CA GLN A 76 -5.25 10.26 -2.35
C GLN A 76 -4.06 10.98 -2.99
N ILE A 77 -2.88 10.86 -2.41
CA ILE A 77 -1.67 11.47 -2.98
C ILE A 77 -1.34 10.86 -4.34
N LEU A 78 -1.38 9.53 -4.44
CA LEU A 78 -1.12 8.85 -5.70
C LEU A 78 -2.12 9.28 -6.78
N LYS A 79 -3.38 9.40 -6.41
CA LYS A 79 -4.43 9.84 -7.32
C LYS A 79 -4.14 11.23 -7.88
N GLN A 80 -3.70 12.14 -7.03
CA GLN A 80 -3.34 13.50 -7.45
C GLN A 80 -2.15 13.52 -8.41
N LYS A 81 -1.32 12.47 -8.39
CA LYS A 81 -0.19 12.29 -9.29
C LYS A 81 -0.56 11.57 -10.59
N GLY A 82 -1.83 11.26 -10.79
CA GLY A 82 -2.29 10.60 -12.01
C GLY A 82 -2.39 9.09 -11.92
N ILE A 83 -2.12 8.49 -10.77
CA ILE A 83 -2.24 7.05 -10.56
C ILE A 83 -3.66 6.77 -10.09
N VAL A 84 -4.50 6.24 -11.00
CA VAL A 84 -5.93 6.07 -10.71
C VAL A 84 -6.25 4.73 -10.05
N ASN A 85 -5.41 3.73 -10.23
CA ASN A 85 -5.64 2.38 -9.69
C ASN A 85 -4.95 2.23 -8.34
N CYS A 86 -5.55 2.80 -7.30
CA CYS A 86 -5.05 2.76 -5.92
C CYS A 86 -6.12 2.19 -5.02
N TYR A 87 -5.77 1.16 -4.25
CA TYR A 87 -6.72 0.42 -3.42
C TYR A 87 -6.20 0.33 -2.00
N ASN A 88 -6.99 0.84 -1.06
CA ASN A 88 -6.65 0.85 0.36
C ASN A 88 -7.21 -0.40 1.05
N LEU A 89 -6.36 -1.09 1.81
CA LEU A 89 -6.77 -2.24 2.61
C LEU A 89 -7.51 -1.76 3.85
N LEU A 90 -8.82 -1.94 3.87
CA LEU A 90 -9.62 -1.62 5.06
C LEU A 90 -9.16 -2.45 6.25
N GLY A 91 -9.03 -1.82 7.41
CA GLY A 91 -8.58 -2.47 8.63
C GLY A 91 -7.07 -2.62 8.75
N GLY A 92 -6.33 -2.46 7.65
CA GLY A 92 -4.88 -2.53 7.65
C GLY A 92 -4.30 -3.87 8.08
N ILE A 93 -2.99 -3.88 8.34
CA ILE A 93 -2.29 -5.12 8.72
C ILE A 93 -2.73 -5.65 10.08
N ILE A 94 -3.23 -4.79 10.97
CA ILE A 94 -3.68 -5.22 12.28
C ILE A 94 -4.85 -6.22 12.21
N GLU A 95 -5.64 -6.16 11.14
CA GLU A 95 -6.75 -7.10 10.92
C GLU A 95 -6.42 -8.14 9.86
N TRP A 96 -5.21 -8.12 9.35
CA TRP A 96 -4.79 -9.01 8.25
C TRP A 96 -4.77 -10.47 8.70
N LYS A 97 -5.39 -11.35 7.91
CA LYS A 97 -5.46 -12.78 8.19
C LYS A 97 -4.56 -13.61 7.29
N GLY A 98 -3.88 -12.96 6.35
CA GLY A 98 -2.96 -13.64 5.46
C GLY A 98 -1.57 -13.79 6.05
N GLU A 99 -0.62 -14.18 5.21
CA GLU A 99 0.76 -14.41 5.62
C GLU A 99 1.46 -13.10 5.97
N ILE A 100 2.32 -13.16 7.01
CA ILE A 100 3.20 -12.06 7.42
C ILE A 100 4.62 -12.59 7.43
N ILE A 101 5.56 -11.85 6.87
CA ILE A 101 6.98 -12.16 6.92
C ILE A 101 7.75 -11.03 7.58
N SER A 102 8.98 -11.29 8.01
CA SER A 102 9.82 -10.27 8.64
C SER A 102 11.26 -10.36 8.16
#